data_47e13560a54d6480e5f669ef7789d424
#
_entry.id   47e13560a54d6480e5f669ef7789d424
#
_cell.length_a   1.000
_cell.length_b   1.000
_cell.length_c   1.000
_cell.angle_alpha   90.00
_cell.angle_beta   90.00
_cell.angle_gamma   90.00
#
_symmetry.space_group_name_H-M   'P 1'
#
loop_
_entity.id
_entity.type
_entity.pdbx_description
1 polymer ?
#
loop_
_entity_poly.entity_id
_entity_poly.type
_entity_poly.pdbx_seq_one_letter_code
_entity_poly.pdbx_strand_id
1 'polypeptide(L)'
;MTTSRGEDDRVEILSGVFEGVTTGAPIGFIVWNKDQRSRDYDEIKDLFRPSHADYTMQEKYGIRDYRGGGRSSAREHVVRVVGGAVARQILKRLGIFVHGYTSQVGPIVLNKTYHELNLEETDANVVRCPDSVVAGEMELFIRKVQEEQDSVGGVVSCVIRGVPVGVGEPVFDRFQARLGYYMMGINAAKGFEYGEGFHAASMRGSEHNDAFMMRNGQVRTLTNHAGGVLGGITSGEDIYFRVAFKPVATIGQEQQTVNCFGKEVTFIARGRHDPCVVPRAVPVVEAMAAMLVLDMMLEAGKVPSRV
;
A
#
# COMPACT_ATOMS: atom_id res chain seq x y z
N MET A 1 -7.11 -7.92 16.58
CA MET A 1 -7.25 -7.31 15.26
C MET A 1 -6.08 -7.59 14.33
N THR A 2 -4.87 -7.62 14.79
CA THR A 2 -3.70 -8.08 14.03
C THR A 2 -3.19 -9.36 14.62
N THR A 3 -2.49 -10.20 13.86
CA THR A 3 -1.86 -11.40 14.39
C THR A 3 -0.89 -11.02 15.51
N SER A 4 -0.94 -11.76 16.63
CA SER A 4 -0.03 -11.62 17.78
C SER A 4 1.36 -12.19 17.44
N ARG A 5 2.07 -11.59 16.47
CA ARG A 5 3.46 -11.91 16.19
C ARG A 5 4.35 -11.02 17.03
N GLY A 6 5.23 -11.62 17.81
CA GLY A 6 6.26 -10.90 18.59
C GLY A 6 7.51 -10.69 17.76
N GLU A 7 7.43 -9.88 16.70
CA GLU A 7 8.58 -9.55 15.87
C GLU A 7 8.99 -8.10 16.12
N ASP A 8 10.27 -7.88 16.46
CA ASP A 8 10.82 -6.54 16.68
C ASP A 8 10.99 -5.78 15.37
N ASP A 9 10.97 -6.49 14.22
CA ASP A 9 11.21 -5.96 12.85
C ASP A 9 12.39 -4.97 12.78
N ARG A 10 13.42 -5.21 13.60
CA ARG A 10 14.60 -4.35 13.67
C ARG A 10 15.40 -4.43 12.39
N VAL A 11 15.64 -3.25 11.80
CA VAL A 11 16.49 -3.11 10.62
C VAL A 11 17.95 -3.07 11.05
N GLU A 12 18.78 -3.90 10.44
CA GLU A 12 20.23 -3.89 10.57
C GLU A 12 20.84 -3.40 9.27
N ILE A 13 21.47 -2.22 9.29
CA ILE A 13 22.14 -1.64 8.13
C ILE A 13 23.53 -2.23 8.01
N LEU A 14 23.85 -2.81 6.86
CA LEU A 14 25.10 -3.53 6.62
C LEU A 14 26.11 -2.72 5.80
N SER A 15 25.66 -1.78 4.97
CA SER A 15 26.51 -0.94 4.10
C SER A 15 25.81 0.35 3.69
N GLY A 16 26.56 1.27 3.07
CA GLY A 16 26.06 2.50 2.47
C GLY A 16 25.80 3.65 3.44
N VAL A 17 26.05 3.46 4.75
CA VAL A 17 25.89 4.50 5.78
C VAL A 17 27.11 4.48 6.71
N PHE A 18 27.65 5.66 6.99
CA PHE A 18 28.73 5.88 7.95
C PHE A 18 28.41 7.09 8.83
N GLU A 19 28.46 6.91 10.15
CA GLU A 19 28.14 7.97 11.15
C GLU A 19 26.79 8.67 10.88
N GLY A 20 25.78 7.90 10.47
CA GLY A 20 24.43 8.41 10.19
C GLY A 20 24.26 9.15 8.85
N VAL A 21 25.30 9.17 8.02
CA VAL A 21 25.31 9.81 6.69
C VAL A 21 25.47 8.76 5.60
N THR A 22 24.74 8.92 4.49
CA THR A 22 24.88 8.05 3.32
C THR A 22 26.20 8.31 2.60
N THR A 23 26.89 7.24 2.17
CA THR A 23 28.21 7.34 1.54
C THR A 23 28.18 7.39 0.02
N GLY A 24 26.98 7.31 -0.59
CA GLY A 24 26.82 7.16 -2.04
C GLY A 24 26.95 5.71 -2.53
N ALA A 25 27.38 4.78 -1.68
CA ALA A 25 27.34 3.35 -1.97
C ALA A 25 25.91 2.79 -1.74
N PRO A 26 25.56 1.64 -2.34
CA PRO A 26 24.29 0.98 -2.09
C PRO A 26 24.06 0.71 -0.60
N ILE A 27 22.88 1.05 -0.11
CA ILE A 27 22.46 0.76 1.27
C ILE A 27 22.00 -0.70 1.34
N GLY A 28 22.81 -1.56 1.94
CA GLY A 28 22.46 -2.94 2.25
C GLY A 28 21.85 -3.02 3.64
N PHE A 29 20.80 -3.81 3.81
CA PHE A 29 20.17 -4.03 5.12
C PHE A 29 19.52 -5.41 5.21
N ILE A 30 19.29 -5.86 6.44
CA ILE A 30 18.61 -7.10 6.76
C ILE A 30 17.54 -6.86 7.84
N VAL A 31 16.44 -7.60 7.75
CA VAL A 31 15.42 -7.72 8.80
C VAL A 31 15.22 -9.21 9.06
N TRP A 32 15.58 -9.65 10.26
CA TRP A 32 15.48 -11.06 10.63
C TRP A 32 14.05 -11.50 10.89
N ASN A 33 13.67 -12.66 10.36
CA ASN A 33 12.39 -13.30 10.64
C ASN A 33 12.54 -14.22 11.85
N LYS A 34 12.10 -13.76 13.04
CA LYS A 34 12.33 -14.48 14.32
C LYS A 34 11.16 -15.37 14.75
N ASP A 35 9.92 -15.09 14.33
CA ASP A 35 8.69 -15.83 14.74
C ASP A 35 8.09 -16.64 13.58
N GLN A 36 8.94 -17.26 12.75
CA GLN A 36 8.51 -18.17 11.70
C GLN A 36 8.07 -19.51 12.32
N ARG A 37 6.83 -19.97 12.00
CA ARG A 37 6.29 -21.25 12.44
C ARG A 37 5.99 -22.15 11.23
N SER A 38 7.03 -22.77 10.70
CA SER A 38 6.94 -23.59 9.47
C SER A 38 5.99 -24.79 9.65
N ARG A 39 5.83 -25.32 10.86
CA ARG A 39 4.91 -26.42 11.16
C ARG A 39 3.43 -26.09 10.89
N ASP A 40 3.03 -24.82 11.00
CA ASP A 40 1.65 -24.38 10.73
C ASP A 40 1.27 -24.58 9.24
N TYR A 41 2.24 -24.85 8.38
CA TYR A 41 2.05 -25.03 6.94
C TYR A 41 2.13 -26.51 6.48
N ASP A 42 2.47 -27.44 7.35
CA ASP A 42 2.65 -28.85 6.97
C ASP A 42 1.33 -29.50 6.49
N GLU A 43 0.19 -29.11 7.09
CA GLU A 43 -1.13 -29.62 6.68
C GLU A 43 -1.59 -29.10 5.32
N ILE A 44 -1.06 -27.96 4.87
CA ILE A 44 -1.46 -27.30 3.60
C ILE A 44 -0.39 -27.37 2.52
N LYS A 45 0.70 -28.11 2.74
CA LYS A 45 1.83 -28.19 1.79
C LYS A 45 1.42 -28.68 0.40
N ASP A 46 0.50 -29.63 0.36
CA ASP A 46 0.01 -30.26 -0.87
C ASP A 46 -1.30 -29.63 -1.38
N LEU A 47 -1.82 -28.59 -0.72
CA LEU A 47 -3.06 -27.93 -1.08
C LEU A 47 -2.82 -26.61 -1.80
N PHE A 48 -3.73 -26.24 -2.70
CA PHE A 48 -3.80 -24.93 -3.29
C PHE A 48 -4.86 -24.09 -2.57
N ARG A 49 -4.44 -23.18 -1.71
CA ARG A 49 -5.40 -22.33 -0.99
C ARG A 49 -6.20 -21.46 -1.96
N PRO A 50 -7.53 -21.38 -1.85
CA PRO A 50 -8.37 -20.54 -2.69
C PRO A 50 -7.87 -19.09 -2.69
N SER A 51 -7.82 -18.46 -3.88
CA SER A 51 -7.35 -17.07 -4.05
C SER A 51 -5.93 -16.76 -3.55
N HIS A 52 -5.13 -17.78 -3.22
CA HIS A 52 -3.70 -17.63 -2.87
C HIS A 52 -2.80 -17.97 -4.07
N ALA A 53 -1.55 -17.52 -4.03
CA ALA A 53 -0.59 -17.73 -5.12
C ALA A 53 -0.02 -19.17 -5.20
N ASP A 54 -0.49 -20.09 -4.37
CA ASP A 54 0.06 -21.46 -4.27
C ASP A 54 0.09 -22.18 -5.62
N TYR A 55 -1.05 -22.19 -6.32
CA TYR A 55 -1.20 -22.82 -7.63
C TYR A 55 -0.30 -22.17 -8.69
N THR A 56 -0.40 -20.85 -8.83
CA THR A 56 0.34 -20.12 -9.88
C THR A 56 1.86 -20.17 -9.68
N MET A 57 2.33 -20.19 -8.42
CA MET A 57 3.76 -20.35 -8.11
C MET A 57 4.24 -21.78 -8.43
N GLN A 58 3.45 -22.80 -8.06
CA GLN A 58 3.75 -24.18 -8.37
C GLN A 58 3.84 -24.42 -9.88
N GLU A 59 2.85 -23.93 -10.64
CA GLU A 59 2.83 -24.11 -12.10
C GLU A 59 3.96 -23.36 -12.80
N LYS A 60 4.26 -22.14 -12.33
CA LYS A 60 5.29 -21.32 -12.98
C LYS A 60 6.71 -21.84 -12.76
N TYR A 61 7.03 -22.30 -11.54
CA TYR A 61 8.39 -22.64 -11.13
C TYR A 61 8.63 -24.14 -10.95
N GLY A 62 7.58 -24.99 -11.04
CA GLY A 62 7.66 -26.43 -10.79
C GLY A 62 7.91 -26.81 -9.32
N ILE A 63 8.19 -25.84 -8.47
CA ILE A 63 8.44 -26.02 -7.04
C ILE A 63 7.90 -24.83 -6.24
N ARG A 64 7.42 -25.10 -5.04
CA ARG A 64 6.94 -24.11 -4.09
C ARG A 64 7.50 -24.36 -2.70
N ASP A 65 8.12 -23.36 -2.09
CA ASP A 65 8.39 -23.40 -0.66
C ASP A 65 7.10 -23.06 0.12
N TYR A 66 6.49 -24.09 0.72
CA TYR A 66 5.22 -23.98 1.44
C TYR A 66 5.39 -23.44 2.86
N ARG A 67 6.61 -23.37 3.40
CA ARG A 67 6.91 -23.06 4.82
C ARG A 67 6.58 -21.63 5.24
N GLY A 68 6.06 -20.81 4.35
CA GLY A 68 5.70 -19.42 4.58
C GLY A 68 6.87 -18.45 4.42
N GLY A 69 6.57 -17.14 4.38
CA GLY A 69 7.60 -16.10 4.26
C GLY A 69 8.20 -15.90 2.87
N GLY A 70 7.75 -16.64 1.86
CA GLY A 70 8.19 -16.48 0.48
C GLY A 70 7.64 -15.21 -0.20
N ARG A 71 8.00 -15.02 -1.49
CA ARG A 71 7.63 -13.82 -2.29
C ARG A 71 6.13 -13.59 -2.44
N SER A 72 5.31 -14.61 -2.24
CA SER A 72 3.84 -14.50 -2.22
C SER A 72 3.27 -14.07 -0.85
N SER A 73 4.11 -13.99 0.17
CA SER A 73 3.71 -13.55 1.51
C SER A 73 3.77 -12.04 1.65
N ALA A 74 2.83 -11.47 2.41
CA ALA A 74 2.86 -10.05 2.79
C ALA A 74 4.12 -9.67 3.59
N ARG A 75 4.85 -10.64 4.17
CA ARG A 75 6.12 -10.42 4.87
C ARG A 75 7.20 -9.79 3.97
N GLU A 76 7.17 -10.04 2.68
CA GLU A 76 8.07 -9.41 1.71
C GLU A 76 8.01 -7.87 1.76
N HIS A 77 6.86 -7.29 2.15
CA HIS A 77 6.70 -5.83 2.18
C HIS A 77 7.56 -5.13 3.23
N VAL A 78 8.10 -5.84 4.21
CA VAL A 78 8.99 -5.25 5.23
C VAL A 78 10.18 -4.54 4.59
N VAL A 79 10.78 -5.12 3.56
CA VAL A 79 11.91 -4.51 2.85
C VAL A 79 11.51 -3.27 2.06
N ARG A 80 10.29 -3.25 1.54
CA ARG A 80 9.72 -2.07 0.85
C ARG A 80 9.47 -0.93 1.82
N VAL A 81 9.00 -1.24 3.04
CA VAL A 81 8.80 -0.24 4.10
C VAL A 81 10.14 0.37 4.53
N VAL A 82 11.20 -0.42 4.61
CA VAL A 82 12.56 0.10 4.90
C VAL A 82 13.03 1.06 3.79
N GLY A 83 12.92 0.67 2.52
CA GLY A 83 13.25 1.54 1.39
C GLY A 83 12.41 2.83 1.38
N GLY A 84 11.11 2.69 1.64
CA GLY A 84 10.19 3.83 1.76
C GLY A 84 10.52 4.76 2.93
N ALA A 85 10.99 4.23 4.06
CA ALA A 85 11.41 5.04 5.19
C ALA A 85 12.63 5.92 4.85
N VAL A 86 13.59 5.39 4.08
CA VAL A 86 14.72 6.17 3.56
C VAL A 86 14.22 7.27 2.60
N ALA A 87 13.36 6.89 1.66
CA ALA A 87 12.78 7.85 0.71
C ALA A 87 12.01 8.97 1.41
N ARG A 88 11.15 8.64 2.39
CA ARG A 88 10.38 9.64 3.17
C ARG A 88 11.25 10.64 3.90
N GLN A 89 12.41 10.22 4.44
CA GLN A 89 13.34 11.14 5.10
C GLN A 89 13.90 12.18 4.13
N ILE A 90 14.27 11.78 2.92
CA ILE A 90 14.76 12.67 1.86
C ILE A 90 13.62 13.60 1.40
N LEU A 91 12.45 13.03 1.08
CA LEU A 91 11.29 13.79 0.63
C LEU A 91 10.85 14.84 1.66
N LYS A 92 10.86 14.49 2.95
CA LYS A 92 10.54 15.44 4.04
C LYS A 92 11.47 16.66 4.04
N ARG A 93 12.76 16.49 3.79
CA ARG A 93 13.72 17.61 3.67
C ARG A 93 13.46 18.49 2.44
N LEU A 94 12.81 17.91 1.41
CA LEU A 94 12.37 18.64 0.22
C LEU A 94 10.98 19.26 0.38
N GLY A 95 10.35 19.14 1.55
CA GLY A 95 8.99 19.63 1.81
C GLY A 95 7.89 18.76 1.20
N ILE A 96 8.20 17.50 0.87
CA ILE A 96 7.26 16.55 0.27
C ILE A 96 6.81 15.54 1.35
N PHE A 97 5.50 15.38 1.52
CA PHE A 97 4.89 14.55 2.53
C PHE A 97 3.95 13.53 1.89
N VAL A 98 3.99 12.29 2.41
CA VAL A 98 3.14 11.18 1.97
C VAL A 98 2.35 10.67 3.17
N HIS A 99 1.02 10.75 3.08
CA HIS A 99 0.11 10.34 4.14
C HIS A 99 -0.91 9.32 3.61
N GLY A 100 -0.81 8.09 4.08
CA GLY A 100 -1.77 7.04 3.81
C GLY A 100 -2.74 6.87 4.98
N TYR A 101 -3.96 6.43 4.71
CA TYR A 101 -4.94 6.12 5.74
C TYR A 101 -5.97 5.11 5.25
N THR A 102 -6.58 4.40 6.18
CA THR A 102 -7.70 3.50 5.89
C THR A 102 -8.95 4.34 5.63
N SER A 103 -9.49 4.26 4.42
CA SER A 103 -10.70 4.97 4.01
C SER A 103 -11.92 4.06 3.88
N GLN A 104 -11.72 2.73 3.85
CA GLN A 104 -12.84 1.77 3.82
C GLN A 104 -12.43 0.43 4.43
N VAL A 105 -13.34 -0.19 5.17
CA VAL A 105 -13.26 -1.58 5.60
C VAL A 105 -14.61 -2.26 5.35
N GLY A 106 -14.65 -3.21 4.43
CA GLY A 106 -15.90 -3.82 4.00
C GLY A 106 -16.93 -2.78 3.57
N PRO A 107 -18.14 -2.75 4.17
CA PRO A 107 -19.17 -1.78 3.84
C PRO A 107 -18.99 -0.41 4.51
N ILE A 108 -18.07 -0.27 5.47
CA ILE A 108 -17.89 0.97 6.23
C ILE A 108 -16.92 1.87 5.48
N VAL A 109 -17.41 3.03 5.04
CA VAL A 109 -16.68 4.01 4.21
C VAL A 109 -16.53 5.32 4.96
N LEU A 110 -15.33 5.89 4.91
CA LEU A 110 -15.06 7.25 5.37
C LEU A 110 -15.49 8.24 4.28
N ASN A 111 -16.63 8.91 4.49
CA ASN A 111 -17.25 9.83 3.53
C ASN A 111 -16.75 11.29 3.69
N LYS A 112 -15.46 11.47 4.04
CA LYS A 112 -14.81 12.78 4.13
C LYS A 112 -13.67 12.85 3.13
N THR A 113 -13.49 14.01 2.54
CA THR A 113 -12.34 14.32 1.71
C THR A 113 -11.09 14.50 2.59
N TYR A 114 -9.91 14.32 2.04
CA TYR A 114 -8.65 14.50 2.78
C TYR A 114 -8.43 15.95 3.27
N HIS A 115 -9.16 16.93 2.73
CA HIS A 115 -9.14 18.32 3.19
C HIS A 115 -9.89 18.52 4.53
N GLU A 116 -10.84 17.65 4.84
CA GLU A 116 -11.66 17.68 6.04
C GLU A 116 -11.05 16.86 7.19
N LEU A 117 -9.90 16.21 6.94
CA LEU A 117 -9.27 15.27 7.86
C LEU A 117 -7.95 15.84 8.42
N ASN A 118 -7.68 15.54 9.68
CA ASN A 118 -6.33 15.67 10.23
C ASN A 118 -5.56 14.37 9.97
N LEU A 119 -4.76 14.32 8.91
CA LEU A 119 -4.04 13.12 8.52
C LEU A 119 -2.92 12.71 9.51
N GLU A 120 -2.49 13.62 10.40
CA GLU A 120 -1.53 13.31 11.47
C GLU A 120 -2.15 12.36 12.53
N GLU A 121 -3.48 12.27 12.60
CA GLU A 121 -4.18 11.37 13.51
C GLU A 121 -4.35 9.94 12.96
N THR A 122 -3.84 9.65 11.76
CA THR A 122 -3.93 8.32 11.14
C THR A 122 -3.43 7.21 12.07
N ASP A 123 -2.31 7.41 12.74
CA ASP A 123 -1.72 6.42 13.64
C ASP A 123 -2.28 6.45 15.09
N ALA A 124 -3.26 7.32 15.38
CA ALA A 124 -3.89 7.41 16.72
C ALA A 124 -4.75 6.19 17.08
N ASN A 125 -5.10 5.36 16.09
CA ASN A 125 -5.89 4.14 16.29
C ASN A 125 -5.37 2.97 15.47
N VAL A 126 -5.77 1.77 15.85
CA VAL A 126 -5.26 0.51 15.28
C VAL A 126 -5.72 0.23 13.85
N VAL A 127 -6.80 0.86 13.40
CA VAL A 127 -7.30 0.74 12.02
C VAL A 127 -6.71 1.78 11.08
N ARG A 128 -5.96 2.77 11.63
CA ARG A 128 -5.33 3.83 10.87
C ARG A 128 -6.33 4.64 10.03
N CYS A 129 -7.45 5.00 10.63
CA CYS A 129 -8.43 5.90 10.05
C CYS A 129 -8.39 7.25 10.81
N PRO A 130 -8.21 8.39 10.13
CA PRO A 130 -8.07 9.70 10.80
C PRO A 130 -9.38 10.27 11.37
N ASP A 131 -10.50 9.58 11.18
CA ASP A 131 -11.78 9.89 11.83
C ASP A 131 -12.05 8.88 12.96
N SER A 132 -12.06 9.33 14.20
CA SER A 132 -12.19 8.45 15.37
C SER A 132 -13.53 7.72 15.48
N VAL A 133 -14.61 8.30 14.97
CA VAL A 133 -15.94 7.67 14.98
C VAL A 133 -15.96 6.53 13.96
N VAL A 134 -15.58 6.80 12.72
CA VAL A 134 -15.51 5.80 11.65
C VAL A 134 -14.47 4.73 11.98
N ALA A 135 -13.35 5.10 12.62
CA ALA A 135 -12.35 4.15 13.12
C ALA A 135 -12.97 3.14 14.11
N GLY A 136 -13.80 3.62 15.04
CA GLY A 136 -14.51 2.76 15.99
C GLY A 136 -15.46 1.77 15.29
N GLU A 137 -16.21 2.23 14.29
CA GLU A 137 -17.10 1.39 13.49
C GLU A 137 -16.34 0.31 12.71
N MET A 138 -15.24 0.70 12.06
CA MET A 138 -14.35 -0.21 11.35
C MET A 138 -13.76 -1.26 12.29
N GLU A 139 -13.32 -0.85 13.48
CA GLU A 139 -12.78 -1.76 14.47
C GLU A 139 -13.80 -2.81 14.93
N LEU A 140 -15.01 -2.37 15.25
CA LEU A 140 -16.10 -3.26 15.66
C LEU A 140 -16.43 -4.25 14.53
N PHE A 141 -16.49 -3.78 13.30
CA PHE A 141 -16.76 -4.65 12.15
C PHE A 141 -15.66 -5.69 11.93
N ILE A 142 -14.39 -5.30 12.03
CA ILE A 142 -13.25 -6.25 11.92
C ILE A 142 -13.33 -7.32 13.01
N ARG A 143 -13.68 -6.94 14.26
CA ARG A 143 -13.86 -7.89 15.37
C ARG A 143 -14.96 -8.90 15.08
N LYS A 144 -16.10 -8.43 14.57
CA LYS A 144 -17.22 -9.30 14.16
C LYS A 144 -16.79 -10.30 13.08
N VAL A 145 -16.12 -9.84 12.02
CA VAL A 145 -15.60 -10.72 10.96
C VAL A 145 -14.59 -11.74 11.51
N GLN A 146 -13.77 -11.35 12.49
CA GLN A 146 -12.83 -12.25 13.16
C GLN A 146 -13.55 -13.35 13.97
N GLU A 147 -14.63 -13.00 14.66
CA GLU A 147 -15.46 -13.97 15.40
C GLU A 147 -16.15 -14.96 14.44
N GLU A 148 -16.52 -14.51 13.26
CA GLU A 148 -17.05 -15.34 12.16
C GLU A 148 -15.97 -16.20 11.47
N GLN A 149 -14.71 -16.10 11.91
CA GLN A 149 -13.53 -16.78 11.30
C GLN A 149 -13.36 -16.46 9.81
N ASP A 150 -13.77 -15.27 9.39
CA ASP A 150 -13.70 -14.78 8.01
C ASP A 150 -12.70 -13.62 7.89
N SER A 151 -12.65 -13.03 6.72
CA SER A 151 -11.80 -11.87 6.42
C SER A 151 -12.53 -10.84 5.59
N VAL A 152 -12.08 -9.59 5.67
CA VAL A 152 -12.64 -8.47 4.93
C VAL A 152 -11.53 -7.66 4.25
N GLY A 153 -11.84 -7.14 3.07
CA GLY A 153 -11.02 -6.20 2.35
C GLY A 153 -11.39 -4.75 2.67
N GLY A 154 -10.84 -3.83 1.91
CA GLY A 154 -11.15 -2.40 2.02
C GLY A 154 -10.24 -1.56 1.15
N VAL A 155 -10.12 -0.27 1.48
CA VAL A 155 -9.40 0.72 0.68
C VAL A 155 -8.44 1.50 1.55
N VAL A 156 -7.23 1.69 1.05
CA VAL A 156 -6.27 2.68 1.55
C VAL A 156 -6.31 3.88 0.63
N SER A 157 -6.55 5.05 1.18
CA SER A 157 -6.34 6.33 0.51
C SER A 157 -4.98 6.90 0.86
N CYS A 158 -4.37 7.62 -0.07
CA CYS A 158 -3.08 8.25 0.14
C CYS A 158 -3.04 9.62 -0.53
N VAL A 159 -2.42 10.56 0.15
CA VAL A 159 -2.21 11.94 -0.33
C VAL A 159 -0.71 12.26 -0.30
N ILE A 160 -0.21 12.79 -1.41
CA ILE A 160 1.17 13.25 -1.54
C ILE A 160 1.13 14.78 -1.72
N ARG A 161 1.76 15.50 -0.81
CA ARG A 161 1.81 16.96 -0.82
C ARG A 161 3.21 17.47 -1.12
N GLY A 162 3.29 18.61 -1.81
CA GLY A 162 4.55 19.31 -2.00
C GLY A 162 5.36 18.87 -3.23
N VAL A 163 4.87 17.95 -4.06
CA VAL A 163 5.55 17.57 -5.30
C VAL A 163 5.52 18.77 -6.27
N PRO A 164 6.68 19.25 -6.77
CA PRO A 164 6.71 20.39 -7.69
C PRO A 164 6.08 20.04 -9.04
N VAL A 165 5.71 21.06 -9.79
CA VAL A 165 5.29 20.92 -11.20
C VAL A 165 6.42 20.31 -12.03
N GLY A 166 6.07 19.43 -12.98
CA GLY A 166 7.01 18.93 -13.98
C GLY A 166 7.78 17.67 -13.58
N VAL A 167 7.18 16.79 -12.77
CA VAL A 167 7.69 15.44 -12.49
C VAL A 167 6.83 14.43 -13.26
N GLY A 168 7.47 13.53 -14.00
CA GLY A 168 6.80 12.57 -14.89
C GLY A 168 6.90 12.95 -16.37
N GLU A 169 6.47 12.03 -17.24
CA GLU A 169 6.66 12.11 -18.67
C GLU A 169 5.32 12.10 -19.45
N PRO A 170 5.26 12.69 -20.66
CA PRO A 170 3.97 12.84 -21.35
C PRO A 170 3.46 11.58 -22.05
N VAL A 171 4.30 10.60 -22.39
CA VAL A 171 3.90 9.41 -23.15
C VAL A 171 4.18 8.12 -22.35
N PHE A 172 5.45 7.78 -22.23
CA PHE A 172 5.92 6.68 -21.40
C PHE A 172 6.30 7.22 -20.01
N ASP A 173 6.28 6.37 -18.99
CA ASP A 173 6.62 6.75 -17.62
C ASP A 173 5.79 7.91 -17.05
N ARG A 174 4.52 8.00 -17.47
CA ARG A 174 3.57 8.95 -16.88
C ARG A 174 3.51 8.74 -15.38
N PHE A 175 3.45 9.83 -14.62
CA PHE A 175 3.45 9.76 -13.16
C PHE A 175 2.38 8.79 -12.63
N GLN A 176 1.11 8.95 -13.04
CA GLN A 176 0.02 8.09 -12.59
C GLN A 176 0.16 6.63 -13.07
N ALA A 177 0.78 6.39 -14.22
CA ALA A 177 0.99 5.03 -14.73
C ALA A 177 2.03 4.29 -13.87
N ARG A 178 3.16 4.95 -13.56
CA ARG A 178 4.17 4.40 -12.65
C ARG A 178 3.60 4.24 -11.24
N LEU A 179 2.80 5.21 -10.76
CA LEU A 179 2.14 5.11 -9.45
C LEU A 179 1.22 3.87 -9.39
N GLY A 180 0.40 3.68 -10.43
CA GLY A 180 -0.45 2.50 -10.54
C GLY A 180 0.35 1.18 -10.59
N TYR A 181 1.45 1.16 -11.32
CA TYR A 181 2.36 0.01 -11.38
C TYR A 181 2.93 -0.35 -9.99
N TYR A 182 3.39 0.65 -9.21
CA TYR A 182 3.90 0.45 -7.86
C TYR A 182 2.79 -0.05 -6.93
N MET A 183 1.60 0.54 -6.99
CA MET A 183 0.47 0.16 -6.13
C MET A 183 -0.07 -1.24 -6.46
N MET A 184 -0.21 -1.58 -7.74
CA MET A 184 -0.65 -2.91 -8.18
C MET A 184 0.40 -4.01 -7.94
N GLY A 185 1.65 -3.64 -7.69
CA GLY A 185 2.71 -4.53 -7.21
C GLY A 185 2.61 -4.90 -5.72
N ILE A 186 1.66 -4.33 -4.97
CA ILE A 186 1.41 -4.68 -3.56
C ILE A 186 0.53 -5.93 -3.51
N ASN A 187 0.91 -6.90 -2.67
CA ASN A 187 0.12 -8.13 -2.52
C ASN A 187 -1.31 -7.80 -2.05
N ALA A 188 -2.28 -8.51 -2.59
CA ALA A 188 -3.72 -8.31 -2.37
C ALA A 188 -4.33 -7.03 -2.96
N ALA A 189 -3.57 -6.13 -3.56
CA ALA A 189 -4.12 -5.02 -4.33
C ALA A 189 -4.96 -5.54 -5.50
N LYS A 190 -6.14 -4.92 -5.73
CA LYS A 190 -7.12 -5.30 -6.76
C LYS A 190 -7.63 -4.13 -7.60
N GLY A 191 -7.40 -2.92 -7.13
CA GLY A 191 -7.80 -1.71 -7.83
C GLY A 191 -6.92 -0.54 -7.44
N PHE A 192 -6.75 0.36 -8.39
CA PHE A 192 -6.05 1.62 -8.21
C PHE A 192 -6.84 2.70 -8.95
N GLU A 193 -7.03 3.84 -8.32
CA GLU A 193 -7.55 5.04 -8.95
C GLU A 193 -6.91 6.29 -8.35
N TYR A 194 -6.82 7.38 -9.14
CA TYR A 194 -6.26 8.65 -8.70
C TYR A 194 -7.18 9.79 -9.11
N GLY A 195 -7.11 10.92 -8.40
CA GLY A 195 -8.07 12.00 -8.56
C GLY A 195 -9.49 11.49 -8.32
N GLU A 196 -10.44 11.92 -9.14
CA GLU A 196 -11.83 11.43 -9.09
C GLU A 196 -11.97 9.96 -9.50
N GLY A 197 -10.95 9.37 -10.13
CA GLY A 197 -10.95 7.95 -10.49
C GLY A 197 -12.15 7.55 -11.33
N PHE A 198 -12.86 6.48 -10.94
CA PHE A 198 -14.07 6.02 -11.64
C PHE A 198 -15.24 7.01 -11.58
N HIS A 199 -15.29 7.90 -10.56
CA HIS A 199 -16.34 8.93 -10.47
C HIS A 199 -16.26 9.91 -11.64
N ALA A 200 -15.07 10.21 -12.15
CA ALA A 200 -14.88 11.07 -13.31
C ALA A 200 -15.68 10.62 -14.55
N ALA A 201 -15.93 9.32 -14.70
CA ALA A 201 -16.70 8.78 -15.81
C ALA A 201 -18.20 9.23 -15.82
N SER A 202 -18.72 9.65 -14.67
CA SER A 202 -20.08 10.17 -14.51
C SER A 202 -20.15 11.70 -14.52
N MET A 203 -19.02 12.39 -14.46
CA MET A 203 -18.92 13.86 -14.46
C MET A 203 -18.99 14.42 -15.89
N ARG A 204 -19.51 15.63 -16.00
CA ARG A 204 -19.38 16.43 -17.23
C ARG A 204 -18.02 17.13 -17.25
N GLY A 205 -17.50 17.44 -18.44
CA GLY A 205 -16.25 18.18 -18.59
C GLY A 205 -16.23 19.51 -17.83
N SER A 206 -17.37 20.24 -17.82
CA SER A 206 -17.52 21.50 -17.09
C SER A 206 -17.48 21.33 -15.56
N GLU A 207 -17.74 20.14 -15.05
CA GLU A 207 -17.69 19.81 -13.63
C GLU A 207 -16.28 19.30 -13.23
N HIS A 208 -15.68 18.51 -14.10
CA HIS A 208 -14.36 17.92 -13.87
C HIS A 208 -13.19 18.89 -14.13
N ASN A 209 -13.36 19.86 -15.02
CA ASN A 209 -12.26 20.78 -15.40
C ASN A 209 -11.78 21.62 -14.22
N ASP A 210 -10.51 21.47 -13.87
CA ASP A 210 -9.83 22.25 -12.85
C ASP A 210 -9.38 23.59 -13.42
N ALA A 211 -10.13 24.66 -13.18
CA ALA A 211 -9.80 26.00 -13.69
C ALA A 211 -8.49 26.53 -13.12
N PHE A 212 -7.59 27.01 -13.95
CA PHE A 212 -6.34 27.63 -13.51
C PHE A 212 -6.58 29.00 -12.89
N MET A 213 -5.80 29.30 -11.84
CA MET A 213 -5.80 30.57 -11.16
C MET A 213 -4.39 30.98 -10.70
N MET A 214 -4.19 32.26 -10.45
CA MET A 214 -2.97 32.73 -9.79
C MET A 214 -3.15 32.77 -8.28
N ARG A 215 -2.28 32.07 -7.55
CA ARG A 215 -2.25 32.09 -6.07
C ARG A 215 -0.80 32.30 -5.62
N ASN A 216 -0.55 33.41 -4.90
CA ASN A 216 0.78 33.74 -4.38
C ASN A 216 1.89 33.77 -5.47
N GLY A 217 1.58 34.27 -6.66
CA GLY A 217 2.53 34.35 -7.78
C GLY A 217 2.79 33.04 -8.51
N GLN A 218 2.06 31.97 -8.18
CA GLN A 218 2.16 30.67 -8.84
C GLN A 218 0.84 30.29 -9.53
N VAL A 219 0.93 29.58 -10.64
CA VAL A 219 -0.23 28.96 -11.28
C VAL A 219 -0.68 27.79 -10.42
N ARG A 220 -1.95 27.77 -10.06
CA ARG A 220 -2.62 26.73 -9.28
C ARG A 220 -3.96 26.40 -9.92
N THR A 221 -4.68 25.43 -9.39
CA THR A 221 -6.05 25.14 -9.81
C THR A 221 -7.06 25.49 -8.71
N LEU A 222 -8.28 25.78 -9.12
CA LEU A 222 -9.39 26.10 -8.20
C LEU A 222 -9.90 24.84 -7.50
N THR A 223 -9.99 23.74 -8.25
CA THR A 223 -10.33 22.39 -7.84
C THR A 223 -9.18 21.46 -8.18
N ASN A 224 -9.24 20.19 -7.80
CA ASN A 224 -8.18 19.22 -8.08
C ASN A 224 -8.75 17.84 -8.45
N HIS A 225 -9.77 17.81 -9.33
CA HIS A 225 -10.41 16.58 -9.79
C HIS A 225 -9.43 15.68 -10.56
N ALA A 226 -8.46 16.28 -11.27
CA ALA A 226 -7.40 15.56 -11.96
C ALA A 226 -6.41 14.85 -11.04
N GLY A 227 -6.44 15.12 -9.72
CA GLY A 227 -5.59 14.45 -8.74
C GLY A 227 -4.10 14.81 -8.83
N GLY A 228 -3.77 16.08 -9.15
CA GLY A 228 -2.41 16.59 -9.14
C GLY A 228 -1.56 16.20 -10.35
N VAL A 229 -2.13 15.56 -11.38
CA VAL A 229 -1.39 15.09 -12.56
C VAL A 229 -2.15 15.44 -13.83
N LEU A 230 -1.50 16.16 -14.73
CA LEU A 230 -2.04 16.54 -16.03
C LEU A 230 -1.11 16.05 -17.14
N GLY A 231 -1.65 15.34 -18.12
CA GLY A 231 -0.88 14.81 -19.25
C GLY A 231 0.24 13.83 -18.88
N GLY A 232 0.25 13.29 -17.67
CA GLY A 232 1.30 12.40 -17.16
C GLY A 232 2.35 13.08 -16.28
N ILE A 233 2.21 14.39 -16.07
CA ILE A 233 3.17 15.25 -15.39
C ILE A 233 2.49 15.92 -14.19
N THR A 234 3.19 16.05 -13.07
CA THR A 234 2.65 16.69 -11.85
C THR A 234 2.32 18.16 -12.08
N SER A 235 1.19 18.61 -11.57
CA SER A 235 0.70 20.00 -11.72
C SER A 235 1.10 20.92 -10.56
N GLY A 236 1.71 20.37 -9.49
CA GLY A 236 2.01 21.11 -8.26
C GLY A 236 0.88 21.09 -7.23
N GLU A 237 -0.30 20.56 -7.57
CA GLU A 237 -1.37 20.29 -6.62
C GLU A 237 -1.12 18.98 -5.87
N ASP A 238 -1.89 18.74 -4.80
CA ASP A 238 -1.82 17.49 -4.05
C ASP A 238 -2.14 16.30 -4.96
N ILE A 239 -1.35 15.24 -4.88
CA ILE A 239 -1.62 14.01 -5.59
C ILE A 239 -2.36 13.09 -4.63
N TYR A 240 -3.58 12.68 -4.98
CA TYR A 240 -4.36 11.76 -4.17
C TYR A 240 -4.84 10.57 -4.98
N PHE A 241 -4.85 9.41 -4.32
CA PHE A 241 -5.20 8.15 -4.96
C PHE A 241 -5.74 7.15 -3.93
N ARG A 242 -6.36 6.07 -4.43
CA ARG A 242 -6.93 4.99 -3.64
C ARG A 242 -6.48 3.63 -4.16
N VAL A 243 -6.24 2.70 -3.22
CA VAL A 243 -5.86 1.32 -3.53
C VAL A 243 -6.82 0.37 -2.83
N ALA A 244 -7.52 -0.45 -3.60
CA ALA A 244 -8.43 -1.46 -3.08
C ALA A 244 -7.69 -2.77 -2.80
N PHE A 245 -7.94 -3.35 -1.63
CA PHE A 245 -7.38 -4.62 -1.19
C PHE A 245 -8.46 -5.66 -1.03
N LYS A 246 -8.23 -6.85 -1.58
CA LYS A 246 -9.13 -8.00 -1.38
C LYS A 246 -9.04 -8.54 0.05
N PRO A 247 -10.06 -9.29 0.53
CA PRO A 247 -9.97 -10.06 1.76
C PRO A 247 -8.76 -11.01 1.77
N VAL A 248 -8.29 -11.37 2.95
CA VAL A 248 -7.26 -12.39 3.13
C VAL A 248 -7.77 -13.74 2.64
N ALA A 249 -6.98 -14.44 1.85
CA ALA A 249 -7.41 -15.71 1.25
C ALA A 249 -7.50 -16.87 2.25
N THR A 250 -6.73 -16.80 3.34
CA THR A 250 -6.67 -17.84 4.36
C THR A 250 -7.62 -17.50 5.50
N ILE A 251 -8.72 -18.23 5.62
CA ILE A 251 -9.77 -18.04 6.62
C ILE A 251 -9.99 -19.29 7.46
N GLY A 252 -10.61 -19.15 8.63
CA GLY A 252 -10.90 -20.27 9.55
C GLY A 252 -12.16 -21.07 9.19
N GLN A 253 -12.85 -20.73 8.10
CA GLN A 253 -14.01 -21.45 7.61
C GLN A 253 -13.58 -22.58 6.68
N GLU A 254 -14.47 -23.58 6.52
CA GLU A 254 -14.30 -24.68 5.58
C GLU A 254 -14.31 -24.19 4.14
N GLN A 255 -13.29 -24.59 3.38
CA GLN A 255 -13.12 -24.20 1.97
C GLN A 255 -12.89 -25.44 1.10
N GLN A 256 -13.48 -25.46 -0.08
CA GLN A 256 -13.21 -26.45 -1.10
C GLN A 256 -12.00 -26.03 -1.95
N THR A 257 -11.16 -26.98 -2.32
CA THR A 257 -10.00 -26.74 -3.15
C THR A 257 -9.52 -28.03 -3.84
N VAL A 258 -8.38 -27.93 -4.54
CA VAL A 258 -7.71 -29.06 -5.18
C VAL A 258 -6.30 -29.19 -4.60
N ASN A 259 -5.83 -30.41 -4.42
CA ASN A 259 -4.44 -30.66 -4.05
C ASN A 259 -3.52 -30.77 -5.28
N CYS A 260 -2.20 -30.82 -5.06
CA CYS A 260 -1.20 -30.92 -6.13
C CYS A 260 -1.26 -32.24 -6.93
N PHE A 261 -2.06 -33.22 -6.49
CA PHE A 261 -2.32 -34.49 -7.17
C PHE A 261 -3.61 -34.45 -8.02
N GLY A 262 -4.26 -33.29 -8.16
CA GLY A 262 -5.50 -33.10 -8.93
C GLY A 262 -6.76 -33.62 -8.24
N LYS A 263 -6.73 -33.89 -6.93
CA LYS A 263 -7.88 -34.38 -6.17
C LYS A 263 -8.59 -33.23 -5.48
N GLU A 264 -9.92 -33.14 -5.64
CA GLU A 264 -10.77 -32.22 -4.89
C GLU A 264 -10.77 -32.60 -3.39
N VAL A 265 -10.58 -31.62 -2.56
CA VAL A 265 -10.51 -31.76 -1.11
C VAL A 265 -11.15 -30.58 -0.41
N THR A 266 -11.58 -30.81 0.82
CA THR A 266 -12.06 -29.75 1.71
C THR A 266 -11.03 -29.55 2.82
N PHE A 267 -10.80 -28.31 3.20
CA PHE A 267 -9.87 -28.00 4.29
C PHE A 267 -10.33 -26.79 5.10
N ILE A 268 -9.85 -26.70 6.32
CA ILE A 268 -9.98 -25.54 7.20
C ILE A 268 -8.57 -25.07 7.50
N ALA A 269 -8.28 -23.82 7.19
CA ALA A 269 -6.96 -23.27 7.51
C ALA A 269 -6.83 -23.06 9.02
N ARG A 270 -5.82 -23.69 9.63
CA ARG A 270 -5.45 -23.50 11.02
C ARG A 270 -4.34 -22.46 11.12
N GLY A 271 -4.24 -21.78 12.23
CA GLY A 271 -3.19 -20.80 12.50
C GLY A 271 -3.69 -19.37 12.66
N ARG A 272 -2.74 -18.43 12.65
CA ARG A 272 -3.00 -17.00 12.88
C ARG A 272 -3.26 -16.30 11.54
N HIS A 273 -4.49 -15.82 11.35
CA HIS A 273 -4.89 -15.07 10.16
C HIS A 273 -5.31 -13.66 10.53
N ASP A 274 -4.96 -12.70 9.67
CA ASP A 274 -5.43 -11.32 9.81
C ASP A 274 -6.88 -11.24 9.29
N PRO A 275 -7.85 -10.79 10.08
CA PRO A 275 -9.23 -10.62 9.60
C PRO A 275 -9.32 -9.48 8.57
N CYS A 276 -8.38 -8.52 8.61
CA CYS A 276 -8.29 -7.41 7.66
C CYS A 276 -6.83 -6.97 7.47
N VAL A 277 -6.37 -6.89 6.22
CA VAL A 277 -5.00 -6.44 5.90
C VAL A 277 -4.88 -4.93 5.74
N VAL A 278 -6.00 -4.20 5.58
CA VAL A 278 -6.01 -2.80 5.18
C VAL A 278 -5.18 -1.91 6.12
N PRO A 279 -5.31 -1.98 7.46
CA PRO A 279 -4.50 -1.16 8.36
C PRO A 279 -2.99 -1.42 8.23
N ARG A 280 -2.59 -2.64 7.88
CA ARG A 280 -1.19 -3.01 7.63
C ARG A 280 -0.71 -2.58 6.24
N ALA A 281 -1.62 -2.43 5.28
CA ALA A 281 -1.29 -1.96 3.95
C ALA A 281 -0.97 -0.46 3.91
N VAL A 282 -1.46 0.33 4.86
CA VAL A 282 -1.22 1.79 4.93
C VAL A 282 0.28 2.13 4.84
N PRO A 283 1.17 1.66 5.73
CA PRO A 283 2.60 1.99 5.63
C PRO A 283 3.27 1.42 4.38
N VAL A 284 2.73 0.35 3.78
CA VAL A 284 3.25 -0.21 2.53
C VAL A 284 2.90 0.71 1.35
N VAL A 285 1.67 1.21 1.29
CA VAL A 285 1.22 2.18 0.27
C VAL A 285 2.04 3.47 0.36
N GLU A 286 2.23 4.01 1.57
CA GLU A 286 3.08 5.18 1.80
C GLU A 286 4.53 4.96 1.35
N ALA A 287 5.12 3.81 1.70
CA ALA A 287 6.48 3.46 1.36
C ALA A 287 6.68 3.36 -0.16
N MET A 288 5.76 2.67 -0.84
CA MET A 288 5.80 2.52 -2.29
C MET A 288 5.61 3.85 -3.01
N ALA A 289 4.69 4.71 -2.53
CA ALA A 289 4.48 6.05 -3.05
C ALA A 289 5.74 6.93 -2.85
N ALA A 290 6.34 6.89 -1.66
CA ALA A 290 7.53 7.66 -1.36
C ALA A 290 8.73 7.26 -2.22
N MET A 291 8.96 5.96 -2.40
CA MET A 291 10.02 5.47 -3.28
C MET A 291 9.83 5.93 -4.72
N LEU A 292 8.60 5.82 -5.25
CA LEU A 292 8.28 6.29 -6.59
C LEU A 292 8.52 7.79 -6.74
N VAL A 293 7.99 8.59 -5.82
CA VAL A 293 8.14 10.07 -5.89
C VAL A 293 9.60 10.46 -5.89
N LEU A 294 10.41 9.86 -5.00
CA LEU A 294 11.83 10.16 -4.93
C LEU A 294 12.55 9.76 -6.23
N ASP A 295 12.25 8.58 -6.77
CA ASP A 295 12.82 8.06 -8.01
C ASP A 295 12.53 9.02 -9.19
N MET A 296 11.25 9.38 -9.37
CA MET A 296 10.85 10.31 -10.42
C MET A 296 11.38 11.74 -10.23
N MET A 297 11.55 12.20 -8.98
CA MET A 297 12.19 13.48 -8.66
C MET A 297 13.68 13.47 -9.02
N LEU A 298 14.37 12.33 -8.80
CA LEU A 298 15.77 12.14 -9.21
C LEU A 298 15.90 12.15 -10.74
N GLU A 299 15.05 11.40 -11.44
CA GLU A 299 14.99 11.38 -12.91
C GLU A 299 14.73 12.77 -13.49
N ALA A 300 13.86 13.56 -12.87
CA ALA A 300 13.56 14.94 -13.28
C ALA A 300 14.64 15.96 -12.89
N GLY A 301 15.75 15.54 -12.24
CA GLY A 301 16.82 16.45 -11.78
C GLY A 301 16.35 17.45 -10.70
N LYS A 302 15.31 17.12 -9.95
CA LYS A 302 14.69 18.00 -8.93
C LYS A 302 15.15 17.70 -7.50
N VAL A 303 16.10 16.79 -7.33
CA VAL A 303 16.73 16.50 -6.03
C VAL A 303 18.12 17.13 -6.02
N PRO A 304 18.44 18.03 -5.08
CA PRO A 304 19.78 18.57 -4.93
C PRO A 304 20.82 17.48 -4.66
N SER A 305 22.05 17.69 -5.09
CA SER A 305 23.17 16.74 -4.85
C SER A 305 23.49 16.52 -3.37
N ARG A 306 23.03 17.42 -2.50
CA ARG A 306 23.09 17.28 -1.03
C ARG A 306 21.74 17.69 -0.44
N VAL A 307 21.13 16.81 0.32
CA VAL A 307 19.83 17.01 0.98
C VAL A 307 20.01 16.85 2.50
#